data_3c0e6b40ffa71a4e47b6725854588363
#
_entry.id   3c0e6b40ffa71a4e47b6725854588363
#
_cell.length_a   1.000
_cell.length_b   1.000
_cell.length_c   1.000
_cell.angle_alpha   90.00
_cell.angle_beta   90.00
_cell.angle_gamma   90.00
#
_symmetry.space_group_name_H-M   'P 1'
#
loop_
_entity.id
_entity.type
_entity.pdbx_description
1 polymer ?
#
loop_
_entity_poly.entity_id
_entity_poly.type
_entity_poly.pdbx_seq_one_letter_code
_entity_poly.pdbx_strand_id
1 'polypeptide(L)'
;MTLLSRLLGYVPTEERRGIRLDEADPWRVGGTRVERAFLRALPALMPSDSVLYLEDVPEAHVARYLAEVSIPAAAKVAMGTIWPRPNVFHLSLTAEVIEALTTFLAVHPAGYFCTHCHVYSHGRMLLQWHDAFGSDPMYISRILEGDHVRDFAAKLGSTVNSGW
;
A
#
# COMPACT_ATOMS: atom_id res chain seq x y z
N MET A 1 15.29 23.92 -0.30
CA MET A 1 14.58 23.46 0.92
C MET A 1 14.94 24.38 2.07
N THR A 2 13.98 25.12 2.61
CA THR A 2 14.23 26.06 3.70
C THR A 2 14.44 25.31 5.02
N LEU A 3 15.24 25.88 5.92
CA LEU A 3 15.53 25.32 7.25
C LEU A 3 14.23 25.06 8.07
N LEU A 4 13.20 25.90 7.85
CA LEU A 4 11.89 25.81 8.48
C LEU A 4 11.10 24.55 8.06
N SER A 5 11.17 24.14 6.80
CA SER A 5 10.45 22.94 6.34
C SER A 5 11.06 21.64 6.89
N ARG A 6 12.37 21.66 7.21
CA ARG A 6 13.04 20.56 7.91
C ARG A 6 12.66 20.47 9.38
N LEU A 7 12.53 21.61 10.06
CA LEU A 7 12.15 21.69 11.48
C LEU A 7 10.68 21.30 11.72
N LEU A 8 9.80 21.58 10.75
CA LEU A 8 8.37 21.29 10.86
C LEU A 8 7.99 19.91 10.29
N GLY A 9 8.94 19.12 9.78
CA GLY A 9 8.65 17.82 9.20
C GLY A 9 7.74 17.87 7.95
N TYR A 10 7.64 19.05 7.31
CA TYR A 10 6.79 19.23 6.13
C TYR A 10 7.35 18.48 4.92
N VAL A 11 6.49 17.69 4.26
CA VAL A 11 6.84 16.99 3.02
C VAL A 11 6.87 18.00 1.86
N PRO A 12 8.03 18.22 1.21
CA PRO A 12 8.12 19.13 0.07
C PRO A 12 7.20 18.70 -1.07
N THR A 13 6.75 19.69 -1.86
CA THR A 13 5.89 19.43 -3.03
C THR A 13 6.53 18.45 -4.04
N GLU A 14 7.86 18.39 -4.11
CA GLU A 14 8.57 17.43 -4.94
C GLU A 14 8.44 15.98 -4.46
N GLU A 15 8.35 15.74 -3.16
CA GLU A 15 8.14 14.39 -2.59
C GLU A 15 6.71 13.88 -2.84
N ARG A 16 5.77 14.78 -3.13
CA ARG A 16 4.41 14.45 -3.59
C ARG A 16 4.36 14.12 -5.09
N ARG A 17 5.40 14.44 -5.84
CA ARG A 17 5.51 14.07 -7.25
C ARG A 17 6.06 12.64 -7.32
N GLY A 18 5.30 11.75 -7.92
CA GLY A 18 5.67 10.35 -8.08
C GLY A 18 4.60 9.60 -8.84
N ILE A 19 4.78 8.31 -8.97
CA ILE A 19 3.76 7.46 -9.56
C ILE A 19 2.53 7.43 -8.66
N ARG A 20 1.37 7.47 -9.28
CA ARG A 20 0.04 7.35 -8.67
C ARG A 20 -0.90 6.69 -9.66
N LEU A 21 -2.03 6.25 -9.20
CA LEU A 21 -3.07 5.75 -10.07
C LEU A 21 -3.75 6.95 -10.76
N ASP A 22 -3.49 7.10 -12.04
CA ASP A 22 -3.99 8.20 -12.88
C ASP A 22 -4.89 7.62 -13.99
N GLU A 23 -5.94 6.96 -13.57
CA GLU A 23 -6.96 6.37 -14.44
C GLU A 23 -8.30 7.02 -14.17
N ALA A 24 -9.05 7.31 -15.25
CA ALA A 24 -10.36 7.96 -15.13
C ALA A 24 -11.42 7.07 -14.47
N ASP A 25 -11.28 5.74 -14.61
CA ASP A 25 -12.27 4.77 -14.13
C ASP A 25 -11.56 3.48 -13.62
N PRO A 26 -10.83 3.54 -12.49
CA PRO A 26 -10.22 2.34 -11.89
C PRO A 26 -11.30 1.40 -11.32
N TRP A 27 -10.93 0.14 -11.08
CA TRP A 27 -11.75 -0.73 -10.24
C TRP A 27 -11.82 -0.15 -8.82
N ARG A 28 -13.02 -0.11 -8.26
CA ARG A 28 -13.22 0.32 -6.87
C ARG A 28 -13.64 -0.87 -6.03
N VAL A 29 -12.79 -1.25 -5.08
CA VAL A 29 -13.01 -2.37 -4.16
C VAL A 29 -13.20 -1.83 -2.75
N GLY A 30 -14.18 -2.31 -2.02
CA GLY A 30 -14.41 -1.90 -0.63
C GLY A 30 -13.20 -2.22 0.25
N GLY A 31 -12.96 -1.37 1.24
CA GLY A 31 -11.86 -1.56 2.20
C GLY A 31 -12.06 -2.78 3.12
N THR A 32 -10.98 -3.21 3.74
CA THR A 32 -10.99 -4.25 4.78
C THR A 32 -10.20 -3.80 5.99
N ARG A 33 -10.57 -4.25 7.17
CA ARG A 33 -9.82 -4.00 8.43
C ARG A 33 -8.90 -5.14 8.81
N VAL A 34 -8.82 -6.17 7.99
CA VAL A 34 -8.04 -7.38 8.28
C VAL A 34 -6.79 -7.38 7.42
N GLU A 35 -5.70 -6.79 7.94
CA GLU A 35 -4.43 -6.60 7.23
C GLU A 35 -3.84 -7.92 6.71
N ARG A 36 -3.90 -9.00 7.49
CA ARG A 36 -3.36 -10.30 7.09
C ARG A 36 -4.14 -10.95 5.95
N ALA A 37 -5.46 -10.77 5.92
CA ALA A 37 -6.28 -11.27 4.82
C ALA A 37 -5.96 -10.52 3.52
N PHE A 38 -5.83 -9.19 3.60
CA PHE A 38 -5.42 -8.35 2.49
C PHE A 38 -4.03 -8.76 1.96
N LEU A 39 -3.03 -8.84 2.82
CA LEU A 39 -1.67 -9.19 2.45
C LEU A 39 -1.61 -10.55 1.75
N ARG A 40 -2.28 -11.58 2.28
CA ARG A 40 -2.32 -12.92 1.68
C ARG A 40 -3.04 -12.98 0.34
N ALA A 41 -3.98 -12.08 0.09
CA ALA A 41 -4.71 -12.04 -1.16
C ALA A 41 -3.93 -11.36 -2.30
N LEU A 42 -2.99 -10.45 -1.97
CA LEU A 42 -2.25 -9.63 -2.94
C LEU A 42 -1.45 -10.44 -3.98
N PRO A 43 -0.67 -11.49 -3.63
CA PRO A 43 0.15 -12.19 -4.61
C PRO A 43 -0.65 -12.87 -5.73
N ALA A 44 -1.92 -13.21 -5.49
CA ALA A 44 -2.78 -13.79 -6.50
C ALA A 44 -3.38 -12.75 -7.47
N LEU A 45 -3.39 -11.47 -7.07
CA LEU A 45 -3.91 -10.37 -7.87
C LEU A 45 -2.80 -9.69 -8.68
N MET A 46 -1.59 -9.62 -8.12
CA MET A 46 -0.51 -8.77 -8.64
C MET A 46 0.51 -9.55 -9.46
N PRO A 47 1.17 -8.91 -10.44
CA PRO A 47 2.35 -9.47 -11.07
C PRO A 47 3.45 -9.84 -10.05
N SER A 48 4.24 -10.85 -10.34
CA SER A 48 5.25 -11.39 -9.42
C SER A 48 6.40 -10.44 -9.07
N ASP A 49 6.62 -9.41 -9.88
CA ASP A 49 7.64 -8.38 -9.72
C ASP A 49 7.09 -7.10 -9.07
N SER A 50 5.92 -7.18 -8.50
CA SER A 50 5.28 -6.04 -7.83
C SER A 50 5.96 -5.70 -6.51
N VAL A 51 5.87 -4.42 -6.15
CA VAL A 51 6.37 -3.87 -4.91
C VAL A 51 5.20 -3.34 -4.09
N LEU A 52 5.13 -3.79 -2.84
CA LEU A 52 4.22 -3.26 -1.83
C LEU A 52 4.87 -2.01 -1.20
N TYR A 53 4.16 -0.89 -1.26
CA TYR A 53 4.53 0.38 -0.65
C TYR A 53 3.66 0.62 0.57
N LEU A 54 4.29 0.85 1.72
CA LEU A 54 3.62 1.18 2.97
C LEU A 54 4.12 2.53 3.45
N GLU A 55 3.21 3.42 3.81
CA GLU A 55 3.49 4.77 4.29
C GLU A 55 2.79 5.01 5.61
N ASP A 56 3.52 5.64 6.54
CA ASP A 56 3.04 6.01 7.86
C ASP A 56 2.58 4.79 8.68
N VAL A 57 3.57 3.97 9.07
CA VAL A 57 3.40 2.81 9.95
C VAL A 57 3.67 3.25 11.40
N PRO A 58 2.62 3.42 12.23
CA PRO A 58 2.77 4.04 13.55
C PRO A 58 3.37 3.10 14.60
N GLU A 59 3.17 1.79 14.46
CA GLU A 59 3.63 0.80 15.43
C GLU A 59 5.15 0.57 15.32
N ALA A 60 5.90 1.00 16.32
CA ALA A 60 7.37 1.01 16.29
C ALA A 60 7.99 -0.38 16.07
N HIS A 61 7.38 -1.45 16.59
CA HIS A 61 7.86 -2.82 16.40
C HIS A 61 7.63 -3.30 14.97
N VAL A 62 6.50 -2.91 14.35
CA VAL A 62 6.19 -3.21 12.95
C VAL A 62 7.13 -2.43 12.03
N ALA A 63 7.29 -1.13 12.28
CA ALA A 63 8.19 -0.28 11.49
C ALA A 63 9.65 -0.79 11.52
N ARG A 64 10.12 -1.29 12.67
CA ARG A 64 11.45 -1.91 12.79
C ARG A 64 11.58 -3.16 11.94
N TYR A 65 10.62 -4.08 12.03
CA TYR A 65 10.60 -5.28 11.20
C TYR A 65 10.57 -4.95 9.70
N LEU A 66 9.71 -4.01 9.29
CA LEU A 66 9.62 -3.57 7.90
C LEU A 66 10.93 -2.96 7.40
N ALA A 67 11.66 -2.21 8.24
CA ALA A 67 12.96 -1.66 7.86
C ALA A 67 14.00 -2.74 7.58
N GLU A 68 13.95 -3.89 8.29
CA GLU A 68 14.86 -5.02 8.08
C GLU A 68 14.61 -5.77 6.77
N VAL A 69 13.34 -5.83 6.32
CA VAL A 69 12.93 -6.59 5.11
C VAL A 69 12.66 -5.70 3.91
N SER A 70 12.83 -4.38 4.04
CA SER A 70 12.65 -3.41 2.95
C SER A 70 13.71 -3.54 1.88
N ILE A 71 13.27 -3.33 0.64
CA ILE A 71 14.15 -3.21 -0.54
C ILE A 71 14.33 -1.73 -0.91
N PRO A 72 15.39 -1.38 -1.67
CA PRO A 72 15.51 -0.06 -2.26
C PRO A 72 14.27 0.30 -3.11
N ALA A 73 13.86 1.56 -3.05
CA ALA A 73 12.74 2.05 -3.84
C ALA A 73 13.01 1.89 -5.36
N ALA A 74 12.21 1.08 -6.04
CA ALA A 74 12.30 0.89 -7.48
C ALA A 74 11.64 2.04 -8.27
N ALA A 75 10.76 2.81 -7.60
CA ALA A 75 10.12 3.99 -8.18
C ALA A 75 9.83 5.01 -7.08
N LYS A 76 9.72 6.27 -7.46
CA LYS A 76 9.25 7.34 -6.59
C LYS A 76 7.72 7.32 -6.56
N VAL A 77 7.13 6.99 -5.42
CA VAL A 77 5.69 7.00 -5.20
C VAL A 77 5.27 8.38 -4.66
N ALA A 78 4.15 8.89 -5.13
CA ALA A 78 3.58 10.14 -4.60
C ALA A 78 3.09 9.89 -3.17
N MET A 79 3.64 10.65 -2.21
CA MET A 79 3.30 10.50 -0.79
C MET A 79 1.89 11.06 -0.50
N GLY A 80 1.12 10.33 0.28
CA GLY A 80 -0.21 10.72 0.76
C GLY A 80 -0.15 11.60 2.00
N THR A 81 0.72 11.28 2.96
CA THR A 81 0.87 12.03 4.21
C THR A 81 1.68 13.30 4.02
N ILE A 82 1.15 14.42 4.53
CA ILE A 82 1.79 15.73 4.39
C ILE A 82 2.67 16.05 5.60
N TRP A 83 2.20 15.73 6.78
CA TRP A 83 2.83 16.07 8.05
C TRP A 83 2.25 15.18 9.17
N PRO A 84 3.08 14.71 10.12
CA PRO A 84 4.56 14.75 10.11
C PRO A 84 5.13 13.90 8.96
N ARG A 85 6.43 14.04 8.65
CA ARG A 85 7.05 13.23 7.58
C ARG A 85 6.91 11.75 7.92
N PRO A 86 6.22 10.95 7.10
CA PRO A 86 5.97 9.55 7.38
C PRO A 86 7.23 8.71 7.20
N ASN A 87 7.28 7.56 7.87
CA ASN A 87 8.14 6.49 7.46
C ASN A 87 7.58 5.83 6.18
N VAL A 88 8.46 5.28 5.36
CA VAL A 88 8.11 4.65 4.08
C VAL A 88 8.88 3.36 3.91
N PHE A 89 8.20 2.31 3.50
CA PHE A 89 8.76 0.98 3.28
C PHE A 89 8.38 0.45 1.90
N HIS A 90 9.33 -0.18 1.22
CA HIS A 90 9.13 -0.87 -0.04
C HIS A 90 9.46 -2.35 0.16
N LEU A 91 8.52 -3.23 -0.13
CA LEU A 91 8.68 -4.67 0.05
C LEU A 91 8.48 -5.38 -1.28
N SER A 92 9.32 -6.36 -1.58
CA SER A 92 9.04 -7.27 -2.69
C SER A 92 7.76 -8.05 -2.42
N LEU A 93 6.81 -8.03 -3.36
CA LEU A 93 5.52 -8.71 -3.19
C LEU A 93 5.63 -10.20 -3.60
N THR A 94 6.56 -10.93 -2.97
CA THR A 94 6.68 -12.38 -3.14
C THR A 94 5.90 -13.14 -2.08
N ALA A 95 5.56 -14.38 -2.38
CA ALA A 95 4.84 -15.25 -1.44
C ALA A 95 5.61 -15.40 -0.12
N GLU A 96 6.94 -15.52 -0.18
CA GLU A 96 7.80 -15.70 1.00
C GLU A 96 7.79 -14.45 1.89
N VAL A 97 7.91 -13.24 1.31
CA VAL A 97 7.90 -11.97 2.06
C VAL A 97 6.54 -11.75 2.70
N ILE A 98 5.45 -12.03 1.96
CA ILE A 98 4.09 -11.88 2.48
C ILE A 98 3.80 -12.89 3.59
N GLU A 99 4.22 -14.14 3.45
CA GLU A 99 4.03 -15.14 4.51
C GLU A 99 4.82 -14.79 5.77
N ALA A 100 6.08 -14.35 5.61
CA ALA A 100 6.90 -13.90 6.73
C ALA A 100 6.25 -12.70 7.46
N LEU A 101 5.78 -11.69 6.71
CA LEU A 101 5.10 -10.53 7.27
C LEU A 101 3.79 -10.90 7.97
N THR A 102 2.97 -11.74 7.37
CA THR A 102 1.69 -12.17 7.98
C THR A 102 1.90 -13.04 9.21
N THR A 103 2.96 -13.85 9.25
CA THR A 103 3.37 -14.62 10.42
C THR A 103 3.85 -13.69 11.54
N PHE A 104 4.68 -12.69 11.21
CA PHE A 104 5.10 -11.67 12.17
C PHE A 104 3.91 -10.94 12.79
N LEU A 105 2.96 -10.47 11.97
CA LEU A 105 1.76 -9.77 12.44
C LEU A 105 0.80 -10.68 13.25
N ALA A 106 0.86 -12.00 13.05
CA ALA A 106 0.08 -12.94 13.88
C ALA A 106 0.58 -13.00 15.33
N VAL A 107 1.90 -12.87 15.53
CA VAL A 107 2.55 -12.90 16.85
C VAL A 107 2.63 -11.49 17.45
N HIS A 108 2.79 -10.48 16.61
CA HIS A 108 2.96 -9.08 16.98
C HIS A 108 1.88 -8.23 16.28
N PRO A 109 0.62 -8.29 16.74
CA PRO A 109 -0.47 -7.59 16.07
C PRO A 109 -0.25 -6.08 16.11
N ALA A 110 -0.57 -5.42 15.00
CA ALA A 110 -0.63 -3.97 14.91
C ALA A 110 -2.04 -3.50 15.32
N GLY A 111 -2.14 -2.50 16.17
CA GLY A 111 -3.41 -1.81 16.43
C GLY A 111 -3.86 -1.02 15.21
N TYR A 112 -2.90 -0.47 14.46
CA TYR A 112 -3.07 0.18 13.18
C TYR A 112 -1.84 -0.12 12.30
N PHE A 113 -2.07 -0.66 11.09
CA PHE A 113 -0.96 -1.17 10.29
C PHE A 113 -0.22 -0.08 9.52
N CYS A 114 -0.93 0.72 8.72
CA CYS A 114 -0.35 1.86 7.99
C CYS A 114 -1.45 2.80 7.51
N THR A 115 -1.11 4.07 7.26
CA THR A 115 -2.07 5.05 6.72
C THR A 115 -2.28 4.89 5.22
N HIS A 116 -1.23 4.63 4.45
CA HIS A 116 -1.35 4.43 3.00
C HIS A 116 -0.67 3.13 2.59
N CYS A 117 -1.35 2.39 1.72
CA CYS A 117 -0.90 1.11 1.21
C CYS A 117 -1.09 1.07 -0.31
N HIS A 118 -0.01 0.94 -1.04
CA HIS A 118 -0.05 0.93 -2.51
C HIS A 118 0.73 -0.26 -3.06
N VAL A 119 0.41 -0.65 -4.29
CA VAL A 119 1.20 -1.64 -5.04
C VAL A 119 1.55 -1.07 -6.39
N TYR A 120 2.81 -1.21 -6.78
CA TYR A 120 3.29 -0.79 -8.10
C TYR A 120 4.20 -1.84 -8.72
N SER A 121 4.32 -1.82 -10.05
CA SER A 121 5.26 -2.62 -10.85
C SER A 121 5.72 -1.80 -12.05
N HIS A 122 6.99 -1.90 -12.42
CA HIS A 122 7.58 -1.21 -13.59
C HIS A 122 7.22 0.28 -13.68
N GLY A 123 7.22 1.00 -12.56
CA GLY A 123 6.89 2.42 -12.53
C GLY A 123 5.41 2.75 -12.75
N ARG A 124 4.51 1.77 -12.66
CA ARG A 124 3.05 1.95 -12.75
C ARG A 124 2.38 1.59 -11.45
N MET A 125 1.46 2.44 -10.99
CA MET A 125 0.60 2.14 -9.86
C MET A 125 -0.45 1.10 -10.27
N LEU A 126 -0.56 0.01 -9.51
CA LEU A 126 -1.52 -1.07 -9.73
C LEU A 126 -2.67 -1.05 -8.71
N LEU A 127 -2.36 -0.68 -7.47
CA LEU A 127 -3.33 -0.50 -6.40
C LEU A 127 -2.95 0.74 -5.60
N GLN A 128 -3.93 1.60 -5.36
CA GLN A 128 -3.79 2.78 -4.52
C GLN A 128 -4.87 2.77 -3.44
N TRP A 129 -4.44 2.82 -2.18
CA TRP A 129 -5.33 2.81 -1.04
C TRP A 129 -4.84 3.84 -0.01
N HIS A 130 -5.56 4.93 0.09
CA HIS A 130 -5.39 5.96 1.12
C HIS A 130 -6.28 5.62 2.31
N ASP A 131 -5.88 6.06 3.51
CA ASP A 131 -6.54 5.73 4.77
C ASP A 131 -6.86 4.22 4.85
N ALA A 132 -5.79 3.43 4.57
CA ALA A 132 -5.85 2.00 4.44
C ALA A 132 -6.31 1.34 5.76
N PHE A 133 -7.00 0.20 5.63
CA PHE A 133 -7.58 -0.54 6.74
C PHE A 133 -8.70 0.20 7.50
N GLY A 134 -9.17 1.30 6.92
CA GLY A 134 -10.38 2.03 7.31
C GLY A 134 -11.59 1.66 6.45
N SER A 135 -12.48 2.64 6.27
CA SER A 135 -13.67 2.51 5.42
C SER A 135 -13.44 2.89 3.97
N ASP A 136 -12.29 3.49 3.66
CA ASP A 136 -12.00 4.00 2.33
C ASP A 136 -11.78 2.87 1.32
N PRO A 137 -12.25 3.03 0.09
CA PRO A 137 -12.11 2.01 -0.92
C PRO A 137 -10.68 1.95 -1.45
N MET A 138 -10.30 0.76 -1.91
CA MET A 138 -9.12 0.54 -2.73
C MET A 138 -9.43 0.88 -4.18
N TYR A 139 -8.51 1.55 -4.85
CA TYR A 139 -8.55 1.80 -6.29
C TYR A 139 -7.52 0.91 -6.98
N ILE A 140 -7.95 0.13 -7.96
CA ILE A 140 -7.14 -0.87 -8.64
C ILE A 140 -7.13 -0.58 -10.14
N SER A 141 -5.95 -0.64 -10.76
CA SER A 141 -5.76 -0.37 -12.18
C SER A 141 -6.58 -1.31 -13.08
N ARG A 142 -7.14 -0.77 -14.15
CA ARG A 142 -7.85 -1.53 -15.19
C ARG A 142 -6.95 -2.45 -16.01
N ILE A 143 -5.64 -2.33 -15.90
CA ILE A 143 -4.74 -3.30 -16.55
C ILE A 143 -4.83 -4.69 -15.90
N LEU A 144 -5.31 -4.78 -14.65
CA LEU A 144 -5.57 -6.06 -13.99
C LEU A 144 -6.93 -6.60 -14.43
N GLU A 145 -6.98 -7.89 -14.68
CA GLU A 145 -8.18 -8.57 -15.18
C GLU A 145 -9.32 -8.51 -14.15
N GLY A 146 -10.52 -8.18 -14.61
CA GLY A 146 -11.68 -7.98 -13.75
C GLY A 146 -12.07 -9.22 -12.93
N ASP A 147 -11.86 -10.43 -13.46
CA ASP A 147 -12.11 -11.66 -12.72
C ASP A 147 -11.16 -11.80 -11.53
N HIS A 148 -9.88 -11.53 -11.70
CA HIS A 148 -8.91 -11.54 -10.61
C HIS A 148 -9.23 -10.48 -9.53
N VAL A 149 -9.71 -9.29 -9.96
CA VAL A 149 -10.13 -8.24 -9.02
C VAL A 149 -11.38 -8.67 -8.24
N ARG A 150 -12.35 -9.33 -8.88
CA ARG A 150 -13.53 -9.88 -8.21
C ARG A 150 -13.17 -10.98 -7.21
N ASP A 151 -12.27 -11.89 -7.58
CA ASP A 151 -11.78 -12.95 -6.70
C ASP A 151 -11.04 -12.37 -5.48
N PHE A 152 -10.23 -11.35 -5.71
CA PHE A 152 -9.56 -10.62 -4.62
C PHE A 152 -10.57 -9.99 -3.67
N ALA A 153 -11.56 -9.26 -4.19
CA ALA A 153 -12.59 -8.64 -3.37
C ALA A 153 -13.38 -9.69 -2.55
N ALA A 154 -13.75 -10.82 -3.18
CA ALA A 154 -14.45 -11.92 -2.51
C ALA A 154 -13.64 -12.50 -1.35
N LYS A 155 -12.31 -12.68 -1.51
CA LYS A 155 -11.41 -13.14 -0.42
C LYS A 155 -11.38 -12.17 0.76
N LEU A 156 -11.65 -10.89 0.53
CA LEU A 156 -11.72 -9.87 1.57
C LEU A 156 -13.14 -9.69 2.16
N GLY A 157 -14.11 -10.44 1.68
CA GLY A 157 -15.52 -10.23 2.03
C GLY A 157 -16.07 -8.88 1.54
N SER A 158 -15.49 -8.37 0.45
CA SER A 158 -15.79 -7.07 -0.12
C SER A 158 -16.46 -7.17 -1.50
N THR A 159 -16.89 -6.06 -2.04
CA THR A 159 -17.52 -5.96 -3.36
C THR A 159 -16.70 -5.09 -4.30
N VAL A 160 -16.82 -5.36 -5.60
CA VAL A 160 -16.27 -4.53 -6.66
C VAL A 160 -17.40 -3.65 -7.21
N ASN A 161 -17.20 -2.35 -7.17
CA ASN A 161 -18.08 -1.40 -7.87
C ASN A 161 -17.39 -0.99 -9.17
N SER A 162 -17.96 -1.36 -10.30
CA SER A 162 -17.55 -0.90 -11.61
C SER A 162 -18.34 0.36 -11.95
N GLY A 163 -17.66 1.52 -11.89
CA GLY A 163 -18.17 2.77 -12.44
C GLY A 163 -19.33 3.42 -11.69
N TRP A 164 -19.46 4.69 -11.94
CA TRP A 164 -20.62 5.56 -11.66
C TRP A 164 -21.75 5.23 -12.62
#